data_ca6c06d7c95178500492d1649ac05cfb
#
_entry.id   ca6c06d7c95178500492d1649ac05cfb
#
_cell.length_a   1.000
_cell.length_b   1.000
_cell.length_c   1.000
_cell.angle_alpha   90.00
_cell.angle_beta   90.00
_cell.angle_gamma   90.00
#
_symmetry.space_group_name_H-M   'P 1'
#
loop_
_entity.id
_entity.type
_entity.pdbx_description
1 polymer ?
#
loop_
_entity_poly.entity_id
_entity_poly.type
_entity_poly.pdbx_seq_one_letter_code
_entity_poly.pdbx_strand_id
1 'polypeptide(L)'
;MERSPRIDGHTRLAGVIGWPVAHSRSPLMHNFWLAQGGINGAYVPLPVRPGAFDTAVRGLQAAGFRGVNVTIPHKESAYRIVDRLDRSARRSGSVNTLVFAADGQIEGYSTDGDGFVANVEAHGVAVSGGRALLLGAGGAARAIAASLLDRGVQVVIANRTRARAEALAALLEGIEVVDWARAGEALAGCTLLVNTTSIGMEGADDAAFPLDLAQADAGLVVCDIVYVPRQTGLLRLAARHGLRTVDGLGMLIHQAGLGFEKWFGAKPAIGPEVEALLDADLRAAHAGG
;
A
#
# COMPACT_ATOMS: atom_id res chain seq x y z
N MET A 1 -33.24 -2.58 -1.00
CA MET A 1 -32.76 -3.91 -1.41
C MET A 1 -31.50 -3.71 -2.24
N GLU A 2 -30.33 -3.87 -1.65
CA GLU A 2 -29.09 -3.93 -2.42
C GLU A 2 -29.17 -5.13 -3.37
N ARG A 3 -29.13 -4.84 -4.67
CA ARG A 3 -29.06 -5.91 -5.67
C ARG A 3 -27.65 -6.51 -5.57
N SER A 4 -27.56 -7.74 -5.07
CA SER A 4 -26.32 -8.50 -5.20
C SER A 4 -25.83 -8.44 -6.65
N PRO A 5 -24.54 -8.27 -6.91
CA PRO A 5 -24.01 -8.22 -8.27
C PRO A 5 -24.43 -9.52 -8.99
N ARG A 6 -25.05 -9.38 -10.16
CA ARG A 6 -25.45 -10.53 -10.97
C ARG A 6 -24.19 -11.10 -11.63
N ILE A 7 -23.76 -12.27 -11.23
CA ILE A 7 -22.65 -13.00 -11.87
C ILE A 7 -23.25 -13.81 -13.02
N ASP A 8 -22.74 -13.62 -14.23
CA ASP A 8 -23.13 -14.33 -15.46
C ASP A 8 -21.90 -14.58 -16.35
N GLY A 9 -22.11 -15.15 -17.56
CA GLY A 9 -21.04 -15.46 -18.50
C GLY A 9 -20.24 -14.28 -19.04
N HIS A 10 -20.65 -13.04 -18.76
CA HIS A 10 -19.96 -11.80 -19.18
C HIS A 10 -19.26 -11.10 -18.01
N THR A 11 -19.30 -11.67 -16.81
CA THR A 11 -18.70 -11.08 -15.62
C THR A 11 -17.19 -10.95 -15.76
N ARG A 12 -16.68 -9.73 -15.63
CA ARG A 12 -15.24 -9.44 -15.64
C ARG A 12 -14.62 -9.80 -14.29
N LEU A 13 -13.53 -10.57 -14.31
CA LEU A 13 -12.92 -11.10 -13.10
C LEU A 13 -11.59 -10.39 -12.79
N ALA A 14 -11.42 -10.03 -11.53
CA ALA A 14 -10.16 -9.63 -10.93
C ALA A 14 -10.04 -10.21 -9.52
N GLY A 15 -8.93 -10.02 -8.84
CA GLY A 15 -8.77 -10.55 -7.49
C GLY A 15 -7.51 -10.10 -6.79
N VAL A 16 -7.25 -10.62 -5.59
CA VAL A 16 -6.01 -10.41 -4.86
C VAL A 16 -5.35 -11.75 -4.54
N ILE A 17 -4.08 -11.89 -4.97
CA ILE A 17 -3.22 -13.04 -4.64
C ILE A 17 -2.41 -12.72 -3.39
N GLY A 18 -2.42 -13.62 -2.41
CA GLY A 18 -1.60 -13.53 -1.20
C GLY A 18 -1.58 -14.84 -0.41
N TRP A 19 -0.73 -14.91 0.63
CA TRP A 19 -0.69 -16.07 1.52
C TRP A 19 -0.19 -15.68 2.93
N PRO A 20 -1.10 -15.72 3.93
CA PRO A 20 -2.54 -15.82 3.83
C PRO A 20 -3.16 -14.55 3.20
N VAL A 21 -4.42 -14.63 2.72
CA VAL A 21 -5.13 -13.51 2.10
C VAL A 21 -6.51 -13.24 2.72
N ALA A 22 -6.90 -14.04 3.70
CA ALA A 22 -8.26 -14.02 4.29
C ALA A 22 -8.63 -12.67 4.96
N HIS A 23 -7.63 -11.91 5.44
CA HIS A 23 -7.84 -10.61 6.09
C HIS A 23 -7.79 -9.43 5.10
N SER A 24 -7.65 -9.69 3.80
CA SER A 24 -7.64 -8.61 2.82
C SER A 24 -9.01 -7.94 2.71
N ARG A 25 -9.05 -6.62 2.83
CA ARG A 25 -10.25 -5.79 2.64
C ARG A 25 -10.48 -5.42 1.17
N SER A 26 -9.53 -5.76 0.30
CA SER A 26 -9.66 -5.46 -1.13
C SER A 26 -10.91 -6.07 -1.77
N PRO A 27 -11.34 -7.33 -1.47
CA PRO A 27 -12.57 -7.87 -2.02
C PRO A 27 -13.83 -7.06 -1.63
N LEU A 28 -13.93 -6.65 -0.38
CA LEU A 28 -15.05 -5.83 0.09
C LEU A 28 -15.11 -4.50 -0.68
N MET A 29 -14.00 -3.80 -0.76
CA MET A 29 -13.88 -2.49 -1.38
C MET A 29 -14.12 -2.54 -2.90
N HIS A 30 -13.48 -3.46 -3.62
CA HIS A 30 -13.63 -3.55 -5.06
C HIS A 30 -15.05 -3.95 -5.47
N ASN A 31 -15.67 -4.89 -4.76
CA ASN A 31 -17.06 -5.28 -5.05
C ASN A 31 -18.06 -4.16 -4.71
N PHE A 32 -17.79 -3.33 -3.69
CA PHE A 32 -18.56 -2.13 -3.44
C PHE A 32 -18.50 -1.17 -4.64
N TRP A 33 -17.30 -0.88 -5.17
CA TRP A 33 -17.16 -0.02 -6.35
C TRP A 33 -17.80 -0.61 -7.62
N LEU A 34 -17.71 -1.93 -7.80
CA LEU A 34 -18.39 -2.60 -8.91
C LEU A 34 -19.90 -2.42 -8.84
N ALA A 35 -20.48 -2.60 -7.65
CA ALA A 35 -21.91 -2.42 -7.41
C ALA A 35 -22.34 -0.95 -7.62
N GLN A 36 -21.58 0.00 -7.04
CA GLN A 36 -21.83 1.44 -7.16
C GLN A 36 -21.78 1.91 -8.62
N GLY A 37 -20.79 1.41 -9.39
CA GLY A 37 -20.62 1.74 -10.80
C GLY A 37 -21.53 0.96 -11.76
N GLY A 38 -22.38 0.05 -11.28
CA GLY A 38 -23.20 -0.82 -12.12
C GLY A 38 -22.38 -1.72 -13.06
N ILE A 39 -21.14 -2.05 -12.66
CA ILE A 39 -20.18 -2.81 -13.48
C ILE A 39 -20.41 -4.30 -13.26
N ASN A 40 -20.68 -5.06 -14.36
CA ASN A 40 -20.72 -6.51 -14.31
C ASN A 40 -19.30 -7.06 -14.11
N GLY A 41 -18.88 -7.22 -12.85
CA GLY A 41 -17.56 -7.66 -12.43
C GLY A 41 -17.60 -8.33 -11.07
N ALA A 42 -16.56 -9.08 -10.78
CA ALA A 42 -16.33 -9.68 -9.46
C ALA A 42 -14.84 -9.60 -9.10
N TYR A 43 -14.58 -9.31 -7.83
CA TYR A 43 -13.23 -9.28 -7.28
C TYR A 43 -13.14 -10.28 -6.13
N VAL A 44 -12.20 -11.24 -6.22
CA VAL A 44 -12.14 -12.39 -5.33
C VAL A 44 -10.80 -12.54 -4.62
N PRO A 45 -10.78 -13.07 -3.37
CA PRO A 45 -9.54 -13.46 -2.70
C PRO A 45 -9.00 -14.76 -3.31
N LEU A 46 -7.68 -14.81 -3.55
CA LEU A 46 -6.98 -15.93 -4.19
C LEU A 46 -5.82 -16.38 -3.28
N PRO A 47 -6.04 -17.35 -2.38
CA PRO A 47 -5.00 -17.85 -1.48
C PRO A 47 -4.02 -18.76 -2.25
N VAL A 48 -2.90 -18.18 -2.70
CA VAL A 48 -1.87 -18.86 -3.47
C VAL A 48 -0.63 -19.08 -2.59
N ARG A 49 -0.24 -20.36 -2.39
CA ARG A 49 0.94 -20.72 -1.60
C ARG A 49 2.24 -20.26 -2.28
N PRO A 50 3.28 -19.95 -1.51
CA PRO A 50 4.63 -19.81 -2.05
C PRO A 50 5.01 -21.03 -2.91
N GLY A 51 5.65 -20.80 -4.06
CA GLY A 51 5.99 -21.84 -5.03
C GLY A 51 4.91 -22.16 -6.07
N ALA A 52 3.63 -21.78 -5.84
CA ALA A 52 2.55 -21.95 -6.82
C ALA A 52 2.21 -20.66 -7.58
N PHE A 53 2.94 -19.56 -7.33
CA PHE A 53 2.57 -18.23 -7.81
C PHE A 53 2.53 -18.13 -9.34
N ASP A 54 3.59 -18.57 -10.03
CA ASP A 54 3.71 -18.48 -11.49
C ASP A 54 2.61 -19.30 -12.19
N THR A 55 2.38 -20.53 -11.71
CA THR A 55 1.31 -21.40 -12.23
C THR A 55 -0.07 -20.78 -12.02
N ALA A 56 -0.31 -20.21 -10.84
CA ALA A 56 -1.58 -19.56 -10.53
C ALA A 56 -1.83 -18.33 -11.42
N VAL A 57 -0.83 -17.46 -11.60
CA VAL A 57 -0.96 -16.26 -12.43
C VAL A 57 -1.27 -16.62 -13.89
N ARG A 58 -0.55 -17.60 -14.47
CA ARG A 58 -0.81 -18.04 -15.84
C ARG A 58 -2.16 -18.74 -15.97
N GLY A 59 -2.59 -19.50 -14.96
CA GLY A 59 -3.92 -20.10 -14.92
C GLY A 59 -5.04 -19.07 -14.87
N LEU A 60 -4.89 -18.01 -14.08
CA LEU A 60 -5.85 -16.90 -14.01
C LEU A 60 -5.92 -16.12 -15.33
N GLN A 61 -4.77 -15.87 -15.97
CA GLN A 61 -4.71 -15.27 -17.31
C GLN A 61 -5.48 -16.14 -18.32
N ALA A 62 -5.20 -17.45 -18.35
CA ALA A 62 -5.87 -18.39 -19.26
C ALA A 62 -7.38 -18.51 -18.97
N ALA A 63 -7.80 -18.32 -17.70
CA ALA A 63 -9.22 -18.31 -17.30
C ALA A 63 -9.94 -16.98 -17.59
N GLY A 64 -9.28 -16.01 -18.23
CA GLY A 64 -9.89 -14.75 -18.66
C GLY A 64 -10.01 -13.68 -17.58
N PHE A 65 -9.28 -13.78 -16.46
CA PHE A 65 -9.16 -12.67 -15.53
C PHE A 65 -8.58 -11.44 -16.23
N ARG A 66 -8.98 -10.25 -15.78
CA ARG A 66 -8.43 -8.98 -16.27
C ARG A 66 -7.09 -8.66 -15.62
N GLY A 67 -6.83 -9.19 -14.46
CA GLY A 67 -5.62 -9.04 -13.68
C GLY A 67 -5.87 -9.27 -12.20
N VAL A 68 -4.85 -9.03 -11.38
CA VAL A 68 -4.91 -9.24 -9.94
C VAL A 68 -4.03 -8.26 -9.19
N ASN A 69 -4.41 -7.91 -7.95
CA ASN A 69 -3.45 -7.40 -6.99
C ASN A 69 -2.57 -8.54 -6.47
N VAL A 70 -1.37 -8.17 -6.06
CA VAL A 70 -0.40 -9.08 -5.46
C VAL A 70 0.04 -8.51 -4.11
N THR A 71 -0.13 -9.32 -3.05
CA THR A 71 0.36 -8.96 -1.71
C THR A 71 1.38 -9.97 -1.20
N ILE A 72 1.74 -9.87 0.06
CA ILE A 72 2.73 -10.75 0.72
C ILE A 72 2.34 -12.22 0.53
N PRO A 73 3.34 -13.07 0.21
CA PRO A 73 4.77 -12.83 0.04
C PRO A 73 5.21 -12.64 -1.42
N HIS A 74 4.31 -12.39 -2.37
CA HIS A 74 4.50 -12.62 -3.80
C HIS A 74 4.99 -11.42 -4.62
N LYS A 75 5.11 -10.21 -4.06
CA LYS A 75 5.42 -8.98 -4.83
C LYS A 75 6.74 -9.07 -5.63
N GLU A 76 7.76 -9.74 -5.08
CA GLU A 76 9.03 -9.95 -5.79
C GLU A 76 8.91 -11.03 -6.88
N SER A 77 8.10 -12.07 -6.65
CA SER A 77 7.79 -13.07 -7.68
C SER A 77 7.02 -12.44 -8.83
N ALA A 78 6.05 -11.58 -8.54
CA ALA A 78 5.33 -10.82 -9.56
C ALA A 78 6.27 -9.97 -10.42
N TYR A 79 7.24 -9.27 -9.80
CA TYR A 79 8.23 -8.49 -10.53
C TYR A 79 9.04 -9.32 -11.54
N ARG A 80 9.34 -10.59 -11.20
CA ARG A 80 10.14 -11.48 -12.07
C ARG A 80 9.39 -12.09 -13.24
N ILE A 81 8.06 -12.28 -13.12
CA ILE A 81 7.29 -13.03 -14.12
C ILE A 81 6.56 -12.15 -15.15
N VAL A 82 6.52 -10.84 -14.94
CA VAL A 82 5.84 -9.92 -15.85
C VAL A 82 6.65 -9.73 -17.14
N ASP A 83 5.94 -9.60 -18.25
CA ASP A 83 6.54 -9.35 -19.55
C ASP A 83 6.88 -7.87 -19.75
N ARG A 84 6.06 -6.99 -19.15
CA ARG A 84 6.26 -5.53 -19.17
C ARG A 84 6.11 -4.93 -17.78
N LEU A 85 7.07 -4.09 -17.42
CA LEU A 85 7.01 -3.29 -16.19
C LEU A 85 6.68 -1.83 -16.55
N ASP A 86 5.79 -1.21 -15.80
CA ASP A 86 5.63 0.23 -15.86
C ASP A 86 6.79 0.96 -15.15
N ARG A 87 6.78 2.31 -15.22
CA ARG A 87 7.85 3.12 -14.60
C ARG A 87 7.93 2.91 -13.09
N SER A 88 6.77 2.87 -12.39
CA SER A 88 6.70 2.75 -10.94
C SER A 88 7.24 1.40 -10.47
N ALA A 89 6.88 0.31 -11.15
CA ALA A 89 7.34 -1.03 -10.85
C ALA A 89 8.85 -1.20 -11.12
N ARG A 90 9.35 -0.67 -12.25
CA ARG A 90 10.81 -0.68 -12.53
C ARG A 90 11.59 0.05 -11.47
N ARG A 91 11.11 1.22 -11.07
CA ARG A 91 11.79 2.06 -10.09
C ARG A 91 11.78 1.43 -8.69
N SER A 92 10.64 0.91 -8.24
CA SER A 92 10.53 0.30 -6.91
C SER A 92 11.10 -1.12 -6.82
N GLY A 93 11.32 -1.80 -7.94
CA GLY A 93 11.68 -3.23 -7.95
C GLY A 93 10.59 -4.13 -7.35
N SER A 94 9.33 -3.71 -7.39
CA SER A 94 8.20 -4.37 -6.76
C SER A 94 6.93 -4.22 -7.61
N VAL A 95 6.13 -5.28 -7.68
CA VAL A 95 4.84 -5.30 -8.37
C VAL A 95 3.74 -5.70 -7.40
N ASN A 96 2.71 -4.87 -7.26
CA ASN A 96 1.52 -5.16 -6.48
C ASN A 96 0.24 -5.27 -7.32
N THR A 97 0.33 -5.00 -8.62
CA THR A 97 -0.81 -5.03 -9.54
C THR A 97 -0.38 -5.62 -10.87
N LEU A 98 -1.07 -6.69 -11.29
CA LEU A 98 -0.89 -7.32 -12.60
C LEU A 98 -2.09 -7.00 -13.48
N VAL A 99 -1.83 -6.73 -14.76
CA VAL A 99 -2.84 -6.58 -15.80
C VAL A 99 -2.56 -7.62 -16.89
N PHE A 100 -3.57 -8.39 -17.25
CA PHE A 100 -3.50 -9.35 -18.35
C PHE A 100 -3.96 -8.66 -19.63
N ALA A 101 -2.98 -8.26 -20.46
CA ALA A 101 -3.23 -7.49 -21.66
C ALA A 101 -3.85 -8.37 -22.77
N ALA A 102 -4.56 -7.71 -23.71
CA ALA A 102 -5.23 -8.39 -24.81
C ALA A 102 -4.27 -9.12 -25.78
N ASP A 103 -3.00 -8.70 -25.83
CA ASP A 103 -1.94 -9.33 -26.62
C ASP A 103 -1.31 -10.55 -25.92
N GLY A 104 -1.84 -10.95 -24.76
CA GLY A 104 -1.37 -12.09 -23.98
C GLY A 104 -0.18 -11.79 -23.06
N GLN A 105 0.29 -10.54 -23.01
CA GLN A 105 1.37 -10.16 -22.11
C GLN A 105 0.85 -9.83 -20.71
N ILE A 106 1.70 -10.02 -19.71
CA ILE A 106 1.43 -9.67 -18.32
C ILE A 106 2.16 -8.35 -18.02
N GLU A 107 1.40 -7.33 -17.67
CA GLU A 107 1.92 -6.03 -17.27
C GLU A 107 1.96 -5.89 -15.76
N GLY A 108 3.08 -5.39 -15.23
CA GLY A 108 3.30 -5.18 -13.80
C GLY A 108 3.37 -3.72 -13.41
N TYR A 109 2.64 -3.36 -12.35
CA TYR A 109 2.55 -2.00 -11.81
C TYR A 109 2.84 -2.00 -10.30
N SER A 110 3.36 -0.88 -9.81
CA SER A 110 3.51 -0.62 -8.37
C SER A 110 2.65 0.58 -7.98
N THR A 111 1.46 0.32 -7.44
CA THR A 111 0.50 1.37 -7.08
C THR A 111 0.61 1.85 -5.63
N ASP A 112 1.41 1.17 -4.78
CA ASP A 112 1.52 1.48 -3.35
C ASP A 112 2.07 2.89 -3.11
N GLY A 113 3.11 3.29 -3.85
CA GLY A 113 3.75 4.59 -3.65
C GLY A 113 2.84 5.75 -4.04
N ASP A 114 2.18 5.66 -5.19
CA ASP A 114 1.23 6.69 -5.63
C ASP A 114 -0.03 6.69 -4.76
N GLY A 115 -0.46 5.52 -4.28
CA GLY A 115 -1.55 5.43 -3.30
C GLY A 115 -1.22 6.11 -1.97
N PHE A 116 0.03 5.96 -1.50
CA PHE A 116 0.50 6.66 -0.31
C PHE A 116 0.50 8.19 -0.51
N VAL A 117 1.08 8.66 -1.61
CA VAL A 117 1.13 10.10 -1.90
C VAL A 117 -0.28 10.68 -2.02
N ALA A 118 -1.17 10.03 -2.76
CA ALA A 118 -2.55 10.47 -2.90
C ALA A 118 -3.29 10.55 -1.56
N ASN A 119 -3.01 9.61 -0.63
CA ASN A 119 -3.55 9.66 0.72
C ASN A 119 -3.05 10.89 1.50
N VAL A 120 -1.76 11.17 1.47
CA VAL A 120 -1.17 12.33 2.15
C VAL A 120 -1.72 13.63 1.58
N GLU A 121 -1.83 13.73 0.26
CA GLU A 121 -2.38 14.90 -0.44
C GLU A 121 -3.87 15.10 -0.16
N ALA A 122 -4.66 14.02 -0.05
CA ALA A 122 -6.07 14.08 0.36
C ALA A 122 -6.26 14.64 1.77
N HIS A 123 -5.25 14.50 2.63
CA HIS A 123 -5.20 15.17 3.94
C HIS A 123 -4.68 16.61 3.87
N GLY A 124 -4.55 17.22 2.69
CA GLY A 124 -4.12 18.60 2.51
C GLY A 124 -2.63 18.82 2.80
N VAL A 125 -1.79 17.82 2.60
CA VAL A 125 -0.33 17.90 2.75
C VAL A 125 0.31 17.77 1.37
N ALA A 126 1.02 18.81 0.91
CA ALA A 126 1.74 18.75 -0.35
C ALA A 126 2.95 17.82 -0.22
N VAL A 127 3.10 16.90 -1.17
CA VAL A 127 4.22 15.96 -1.23
C VAL A 127 5.14 16.39 -2.38
N SER A 128 5.91 17.46 -2.15
CA SER A 128 6.91 17.96 -3.11
C SER A 128 8.05 18.64 -2.38
N GLY A 129 9.27 18.25 -2.67
CA GLY A 129 10.45 18.74 -1.94
C GLY A 129 10.42 18.34 -0.45
N GLY A 130 11.27 18.96 0.37
CA GLY A 130 11.40 18.64 1.78
C GLY A 130 12.13 17.32 2.06
N ARG A 131 12.04 16.83 3.28
CA ARG A 131 12.75 15.61 3.76
C ARG A 131 11.78 14.66 4.43
N ALA A 132 11.91 13.38 4.14
CA ALA A 132 11.09 12.31 4.73
C ALA A 132 11.95 11.26 5.41
N LEU A 133 11.61 10.90 6.66
CA LEU A 133 12.17 9.73 7.34
C LEU A 133 11.22 8.55 7.20
N LEU A 134 11.68 7.48 6.56
CA LEU A 134 10.98 6.21 6.44
C LEU A 134 11.52 5.21 7.45
N LEU A 135 10.63 4.62 8.23
CA LEU A 135 10.94 3.52 9.13
C LEU A 135 10.55 2.21 8.44
N GLY A 136 11.54 1.38 8.13
CA GLY A 136 11.36 0.12 7.39
C GLY A 136 11.96 0.15 5.99
N ALA A 137 12.29 -1.04 5.46
CA ALA A 137 12.88 -1.23 4.13
C ALA A 137 12.24 -2.43 3.40
N GLY A 138 10.94 -2.62 3.55
CA GLY A 138 10.14 -3.65 2.87
C GLY A 138 9.61 -3.19 1.51
N GLY A 139 8.73 -4.01 0.92
CA GLY A 139 8.14 -3.70 -0.40
C GLY A 139 7.35 -2.40 -0.45
N ALA A 140 6.60 -2.06 0.61
CA ALA A 140 5.90 -0.79 0.71
C ALA A 140 6.88 0.38 0.82
N ALA A 141 7.94 0.25 1.65
CA ALA A 141 8.98 1.26 1.76
C ALA A 141 9.64 1.58 0.41
N ARG A 142 9.91 0.56 -0.41
CA ARG A 142 10.48 0.72 -1.76
C ARG A 142 9.58 1.56 -2.65
N ALA A 143 8.29 1.22 -2.69
CA ALA A 143 7.32 1.92 -3.51
C ALA A 143 7.14 3.39 -3.07
N ILE A 144 7.02 3.61 -1.75
CA ILE A 144 6.87 4.94 -1.17
C ILE A 144 8.13 5.77 -1.41
N ALA A 145 9.32 5.23 -1.12
CA ALA A 145 10.58 5.92 -1.35
C ALA A 145 10.73 6.33 -2.83
N ALA A 146 10.45 5.44 -3.77
CA ALA A 146 10.50 5.75 -5.20
C ALA A 146 9.56 6.91 -5.58
N SER A 147 8.30 6.88 -5.09
CA SER A 147 7.33 7.94 -5.37
C SER A 147 7.69 9.28 -4.72
N LEU A 148 8.31 9.28 -3.53
CA LEU A 148 8.80 10.48 -2.86
C LEU A 148 10.00 11.10 -3.60
N LEU A 149 10.98 10.27 -3.99
CA LEU A 149 12.14 10.70 -4.77
C LEU A 149 11.74 11.31 -6.11
N ASP A 150 10.75 10.73 -6.80
CA ASP A 150 10.24 11.26 -8.07
C ASP A 150 9.56 12.64 -7.92
N ARG A 151 9.20 13.02 -6.69
CA ARG A 151 8.64 14.34 -6.32
C ARG A 151 9.67 15.30 -5.70
N GLY A 152 10.95 14.92 -5.76
CA GLY A 152 12.05 15.75 -5.24
C GLY A 152 12.17 15.76 -3.71
N VAL A 153 11.53 14.82 -3.01
CA VAL A 153 11.67 14.68 -1.56
C VAL A 153 12.99 13.97 -1.25
N GLN A 154 13.77 14.50 -0.33
CA GLN A 154 14.96 13.85 0.20
C GLN A 154 14.53 12.71 1.12
N VAL A 155 14.96 11.49 0.84
CA VAL A 155 14.53 10.28 1.57
C VAL A 155 15.64 9.79 2.49
N VAL A 156 15.32 9.68 3.77
CA VAL A 156 16.14 9.02 4.80
C VAL A 156 15.46 7.73 5.22
N ILE A 157 16.20 6.63 5.33
CA ILE A 157 15.66 5.33 5.76
C ILE A 157 16.38 4.81 6.98
N ALA A 158 15.58 4.39 7.97
CA ALA A 158 16.03 3.60 9.10
C ALA A 158 15.35 2.23 9.09
N ASN A 159 16.12 1.16 9.26
CA ASN A 159 15.59 -0.20 9.38
C ASN A 159 16.37 -1.02 10.40
N ARG A 160 15.68 -1.85 11.21
CA ARG A 160 16.33 -2.71 12.24
C ARG A 160 17.43 -3.58 11.65
N THR A 161 17.25 -4.10 10.45
CA THR A 161 18.32 -4.78 9.69
C THR A 161 18.90 -3.77 8.70
N ARG A 162 20.02 -3.13 9.08
CA ARG A 162 20.68 -2.08 8.29
C ARG A 162 20.94 -2.50 6.84
N ALA A 163 21.38 -3.74 6.61
CA ALA A 163 21.66 -4.26 5.27
C ALA A 163 20.43 -4.18 4.31
N ARG A 164 19.18 -4.25 4.83
CA ARG A 164 17.97 -4.07 4.01
C ARG A 164 17.80 -2.62 3.57
N ALA A 165 18.12 -1.66 4.45
CA ALA A 165 18.07 -0.24 4.10
C ALA A 165 19.15 0.10 3.07
N GLU A 166 20.36 -0.45 3.22
CA GLU A 166 21.48 -0.29 2.28
C GLU A 166 21.16 -0.90 0.91
N ALA A 167 20.54 -2.08 0.87
CA ALA A 167 20.08 -2.70 -0.37
C ALA A 167 19.01 -1.85 -1.08
N LEU A 168 18.13 -1.18 -0.32
CA LEU A 168 17.15 -0.26 -0.89
C LEU A 168 17.84 1.02 -1.41
N ALA A 169 18.79 1.57 -0.69
CA ALA A 169 19.57 2.73 -1.13
C ALA A 169 20.42 2.45 -2.38
N ALA A 170 20.91 1.23 -2.51
CA ALA A 170 21.61 0.78 -3.72
C ALA A 170 20.67 0.65 -4.94
N LEU A 171 19.39 0.33 -4.72
CA LEU A 171 18.37 0.25 -5.77
C LEU A 171 17.87 1.63 -6.20
N LEU A 172 17.72 2.55 -5.24
CA LEU A 172 17.16 3.89 -5.44
C LEU A 172 18.20 4.94 -5.06
N GLU A 173 18.83 5.56 -6.06
CA GLU A 173 19.78 6.64 -5.83
C GLU A 173 19.14 7.83 -5.06
N GLY A 174 19.90 8.44 -4.18
CA GLY A 174 19.47 9.61 -3.40
C GLY A 174 18.84 9.28 -2.06
N ILE A 175 18.94 8.03 -1.58
CA ILE A 175 18.52 7.63 -0.24
C ILE A 175 19.68 7.70 0.76
N GLU A 176 19.47 8.43 1.85
CA GLU A 176 20.35 8.41 3.03
C GLU A 176 19.95 7.25 3.96
N VAL A 177 20.92 6.47 4.45
CA VAL A 177 20.68 5.38 5.40
C VAL A 177 21.21 5.76 6.78
N VAL A 178 20.35 5.71 7.77
CA VAL A 178 20.71 5.93 9.19
C VAL A 178 20.49 4.67 10.02
N ASP A 179 21.20 4.58 11.13
CA ASP A 179 21.01 3.48 12.06
C ASP A 179 19.63 3.57 12.72
N TRP A 180 19.00 2.42 12.93
CA TRP A 180 17.69 2.34 13.57
C TRP A 180 17.67 3.05 14.92
N ALA A 181 18.68 2.83 15.77
CA ALA A 181 18.78 3.44 17.09
C ALA A 181 18.94 4.98 17.04
N ARG A 182 19.36 5.53 15.90
CA ARG A 182 19.56 6.96 15.66
C ARG A 182 18.48 7.60 14.79
N ALA A 183 17.39 6.87 14.51
CA ALA A 183 16.31 7.39 13.68
C ALA A 183 15.70 8.70 14.23
N GLY A 184 15.64 8.86 15.54
CA GLY A 184 15.18 10.09 16.18
C GLY A 184 16.02 11.32 15.84
N GLU A 185 17.34 11.17 15.70
CA GLU A 185 18.25 12.28 15.30
C GLU A 185 17.98 12.72 13.85
N ALA A 186 17.52 11.80 12.99
CA ALA A 186 17.23 12.08 11.60
C ALA A 186 15.90 12.82 11.37
N LEU A 187 15.08 13.02 12.41
CA LEU A 187 13.83 13.79 12.33
C LEU A 187 14.05 15.30 12.09
N ALA A 188 15.20 15.81 12.44
CA ALA A 188 15.51 17.24 12.26
C ALA A 188 15.33 17.65 10.78
N GLY A 189 14.49 18.67 10.55
CA GLY A 189 14.17 19.19 9.22
C GLY A 189 13.31 18.24 8.36
N CYS A 190 12.78 17.15 8.90
CA CYS A 190 11.83 16.32 8.19
C CYS A 190 10.45 16.97 8.14
N THR A 191 9.82 16.91 6.97
CA THR A 191 8.41 17.28 6.76
C THR A 191 7.48 16.07 6.87
N LEU A 192 8.00 14.85 6.66
CA LEU A 192 7.28 13.59 6.78
C LEU A 192 8.05 12.59 7.65
N LEU A 193 7.34 11.91 8.54
CA LEU A 193 7.77 10.66 9.18
C LEU A 193 6.81 9.57 8.76
N VAL A 194 7.33 8.47 8.20
CA VAL A 194 6.49 7.40 7.63
C VAL A 194 6.86 6.07 8.24
N ASN A 195 5.95 5.46 9.01
CA ASN A 195 6.09 4.05 9.38
C ASN A 195 5.66 3.16 8.22
N THR A 196 6.59 2.35 7.73
CA THR A 196 6.36 1.32 6.70
C THR A 196 6.64 -0.09 7.22
N THR A 197 6.79 -0.24 8.54
CA THR A 197 6.96 -1.53 9.21
C THR A 197 5.62 -2.13 9.63
N SER A 198 5.64 -3.32 10.20
CA SER A 198 4.49 -3.93 10.87
C SER A 198 4.35 -3.51 12.34
N ILE A 199 5.23 -2.64 12.87
CA ILE A 199 5.10 -2.13 14.25
C ILE A 199 3.82 -1.30 14.33
N GLY A 200 3.05 -1.50 15.38
CA GLY A 200 1.74 -0.86 15.56
C GLY A 200 0.57 -1.66 14.97
N MET A 201 0.80 -2.75 14.24
CA MET A 201 -0.24 -3.73 13.93
C MET A 201 -0.72 -4.41 15.21
N GLU A 202 -1.92 -4.94 15.20
CA GLU A 202 -2.51 -5.65 16.33
C GLU A 202 -1.54 -6.69 16.92
N GLY A 203 -1.24 -6.56 18.23
CA GLY A 203 -0.30 -7.42 18.95
C GLY A 203 1.19 -7.04 18.84
N ALA A 204 1.55 -5.96 18.14
CA ALA A 204 2.91 -5.43 18.14
C ALA A 204 3.12 -4.39 19.25
N ASP A 205 4.34 -4.36 19.81
CA ASP A 205 4.71 -3.41 20.88
C ASP A 205 4.89 -1.99 20.28
N ASP A 206 4.09 -1.04 20.74
CA ASP A 206 4.15 0.37 20.36
C ASP A 206 5.43 1.08 20.83
N ALA A 207 6.11 0.54 21.85
CA ALA A 207 7.35 1.10 22.42
C ALA A 207 8.60 0.87 21.52
N ALA A 208 8.45 0.26 20.38
CA ALA A 208 9.56 -0.20 19.54
C ALA A 208 10.22 0.86 18.66
N PHE A 209 9.71 2.11 18.59
CA PHE A 209 10.31 3.17 17.81
C PHE A 209 11.33 3.97 18.62
N PRO A 210 12.58 4.10 18.15
CA PRO A 210 13.61 4.91 18.81
C PRO A 210 13.43 6.40 18.44
N LEU A 211 12.26 6.95 18.73
CA LEU A 211 11.84 8.30 18.37
C LEU A 211 11.45 9.11 19.60
N ASP A 212 11.95 10.35 19.67
CA ASP A 212 11.42 11.38 20.55
C ASP A 212 10.73 12.45 19.68
N LEU A 213 9.40 12.50 19.72
CA LEU A 213 8.60 13.47 18.98
C LEU A 213 8.45 14.80 19.72
N ALA A 214 8.93 14.93 20.97
CA ALA A 214 8.86 16.18 21.72
C ALA A 214 9.70 17.30 21.11
N GLN A 215 10.74 16.94 20.35
CA GLN A 215 11.63 17.86 19.67
C GLN A 215 11.36 17.96 18.15
N ALA A 216 10.29 17.35 17.68
CA ALA A 216 9.95 17.40 16.25
C ALA A 216 9.45 18.79 15.84
N ASP A 217 9.75 19.20 14.63
CA ASP A 217 9.21 20.43 14.05
C ASP A 217 7.69 20.39 14.03
N ALA A 218 7.02 21.48 14.39
CA ALA A 218 5.56 21.58 14.43
C ALA A 218 4.90 21.31 13.05
N GLY A 219 5.65 21.45 11.96
CA GLY A 219 5.21 21.13 10.60
C GLY A 219 5.35 19.68 10.20
N LEU A 220 5.93 18.82 11.06
CA LEU A 220 6.07 17.40 10.77
C LEU A 220 4.71 16.71 10.64
N VAL A 221 4.53 15.95 9.56
CA VAL A 221 3.37 15.07 9.37
C VAL A 221 3.80 13.64 9.63
N VAL A 222 3.10 12.95 10.52
CA VAL A 222 3.38 11.56 10.88
C VAL A 222 2.39 10.64 10.18
N CYS A 223 2.90 9.77 9.32
CA CYS A 223 2.14 8.83 8.52
C CYS A 223 2.41 7.40 8.99
N ASP A 224 1.39 6.58 9.02
CA ASP A 224 1.52 5.15 9.28
C ASP A 224 0.77 4.37 8.21
N ILE A 225 1.42 3.40 7.54
CA ILE A 225 0.74 2.57 6.55
C ILE A 225 -0.07 1.42 7.17
N VAL A 226 0.09 1.19 8.47
CA VAL A 226 -0.79 0.30 9.23
C VAL A 226 -2.17 0.94 9.31
N TYR A 227 -3.20 0.15 9.04
CA TYR A 227 -4.61 0.58 9.10
C TYR A 227 -5.46 -0.28 10.04
N VAL A 228 -4.86 -1.28 10.68
CA VAL A 228 -5.48 -2.11 11.74
C VAL A 228 -4.50 -2.20 12.92
N PRO A 229 -4.76 -1.47 13.99
CA PRO A 229 -5.78 -0.45 14.20
C PRO A 229 -5.51 0.84 13.38
N ARG A 230 -6.53 1.64 13.08
CA ARG A 230 -6.34 2.95 12.40
C ARG A 230 -5.50 3.91 13.24
N GLN A 231 -5.71 3.93 14.54
CA GLN A 231 -4.94 4.73 15.49
C GLN A 231 -3.83 3.86 16.11
N THR A 232 -2.69 3.79 15.44
CA THR A 232 -1.50 3.11 15.96
C THR A 232 -0.89 3.86 17.14
N GLY A 233 0.00 3.23 17.89
CA GLY A 233 0.73 3.89 18.97
C GLY A 233 1.54 5.09 18.46
N LEU A 234 2.15 5.00 17.28
CA LEU A 234 2.87 6.11 16.68
C LEU A 234 1.95 7.30 16.40
N LEU A 235 0.79 7.08 15.79
CA LEU A 235 -0.16 8.16 15.49
C LEU A 235 -0.73 8.77 16.76
N ARG A 236 -1.06 7.96 17.78
CA ARG A 236 -1.47 8.47 19.10
C ARG A 236 -0.37 9.31 19.78
N LEU A 237 0.89 8.87 19.68
CA LEU A 237 2.03 9.62 20.19
C LEU A 237 2.16 10.97 19.48
N ALA A 238 2.13 10.98 18.16
CA ALA A 238 2.19 12.20 17.33
C ALA A 238 1.07 13.18 17.68
N ALA A 239 -0.17 12.70 17.81
CA ALA A 239 -1.31 13.52 18.19
C ALA A 239 -1.16 14.17 19.58
N ARG A 240 -0.57 13.45 20.57
CA ARG A 240 -0.26 14.03 21.88
C ARG A 240 0.74 15.19 21.83
N HIS A 241 1.61 15.21 20.81
CA HIS A 241 2.54 16.31 20.56
C HIS A 241 1.97 17.37 19.62
N GLY A 242 0.68 17.31 19.26
CA GLY A 242 0.03 18.28 18.38
C GLY A 242 0.44 18.17 16.91
N LEU A 243 1.09 17.08 16.49
CA LEU A 243 1.50 16.85 15.13
C LEU A 243 0.34 16.33 14.27
N ARG A 244 0.35 16.66 12.99
CA ARG A 244 -0.62 16.10 12.03
C ARG A 244 -0.35 14.62 11.81
N THR A 245 -1.44 13.86 11.68
CA THR A 245 -1.35 12.40 11.47
C THR A 245 -2.12 11.99 10.22
N VAL A 246 -1.60 10.98 9.52
CA VAL A 246 -2.24 10.34 8.36
C VAL A 246 -2.18 8.84 8.56
N ASP A 247 -3.34 8.18 8.62
CA ASP A 247 -3.42 6.71 8.77
C ASP A 247 -3.31 5.98 7.43
N GLY A 248 -3.16 4.66 7.50
CA GLY A 248 -2.92 3.82 6.33
C GLY A 248 -4.17 3.47 5.50
N LEU A 249 -5.39 3.78 5.98
CA LEU A 249 -6.61 3.35 5.30
C LEU A 249 -6.75 4.03 3.93
N GLY A 250 -6.47 5.32 3.86
CA GLY A 250 -6.53 6.04 2.59
C GLY A 250 -5.50 5.51 1.58
N MET A 251 -4.30 5.11 2.00
CA MET A 251 -3.34 4.46 1.11
C MET A 251 -3.91 3.16 0.53
N LEU A 252 -4.57 2.33 1.34
CA LEU A 252 -5.24 1.11 0.87
C LEU A 252 -6.28 1.44 -0.22
N ILE A 253 -7.08 2.49 -0.03
CA ILE A 253 -8.13 2.90 -0.95
C ILE A 253 -7.54 3.45 -2.25
N HIS A 254 -6.62 4.41 -2.17
CA HIS A 254 -6.05 5.07 -3.35
C HIS A 254 -5.27 4.11 -4.25
N GLN A 255 -4.42 3.23 -3.67
CA GLN A 255 -3.68 2.25 -4.47
C GLN A 255 -4.60 1.25 -5.18
N ALA A 256 -5.70 0.87 -4.54
CA ALA A 256 -6.69 -0.05 -5.12
C ALA A 256 -7.46 0.60 -6.28
N GLY A 257 -7.79 1.89 -6.17
CA GLY A 257 -8.45 2.63 -7.24
C GLY A 257 -7.67 2.62 -8.55
N LEU A 258 -6.33 2.70 -8.48
CA LEU A 258 -5.47 2.61 -9.65
C LEU A 258 -5.52 1.23 -10.34
N GLY A 259 -5.59 0.14 -9.57
CA GLY A 259 -5.80 -1.20 -10.11
C GLY A 259 -7.18 -1.39 -10.69
N PHE A 260 -8.22 -0.91 -9.99
CA PHE A 260 -9.60 -0.99 -10.44
C PHE A 260 -9.80 -0.36 -11.82
N GLU A 261 -9.24 0.84 -12.04
CA GLU A 261 -9.32 1.54 -13.33
C GLU A 261 -8.72 0.69 -14.47
N LYS A 262 -7.58 0.03 -14.21
CA LYS A 262 -6.90 -0.81 -15.22
C LYS A 262 -7.72 -2.04 -15.62
N TRP A 263 -8.44 -2.67 -14.69
CA TRP A 263 -9.19 -3.90 -14.96
C TRP A 263 -10.60 -3.64 -15.47
N PHE A 264 -11.24 -2.58 -15.00
CA PHE A 264 -12.65 -2.33 -15.27
C PHE A 264 -12.90 -1.13 -16.19
N GLY A 265 -11.86 -0.32 -16.47
CA GLY A 265 -11.93 0.82 -17.38
C GLY A 265 -12.73 2.02 -16.84
N ALA A 266 -12.95 2.06 -15.52
CA ALA A 266 -13.68 3.13 -14.85
C ALA A 266 -12.91 3.56 -13.59
N LYS A 267 -12.89 4.85 -13.28
CA LYS A 267 -12.35 5.35 -12.02
C LYS A 267 -13.38 5.12 -10.92
N PRO A 268 -13.01 4.44 -9.81
CA PRO A 268 -13.92 4.28 -8.70
C PRO A 268 -14.06 5.60 -7.93
N ALA A 269 -15.20 5.78 -7.26
CA ALA A 269 -15.40 6.89 -6.35
C ALA A 269 -14.57 6.65 -5.07
N ILE A 270 -13.52 7.45 -4.88
CA ILE A 270 -12.72 7.49 -3.66
C ILE A 270 -13.29 8.61 -2.78
N GLY A 271 -13.87 8.25 -1.64
CA GLY A 271 -14.50 9.22 -0.76
C GLY A 271 -15.09 8.58 0.50
N PRO A 272 -15.89 9.34 1.27
CA PRO A 272 -16.36 8.95 2.59
C PRO A 272 -17.20 7.67 2.61
N GLU A 273 -17.85 7.29 1.53
CA GLU A 273 -18.68 6.08 1.48
C GLU A 273 -17.84 4.80 1.57
N VAL A 274 -16.74 4.71 0.80
CA VAL A 274 -15.86 3.54 0.85
C VAL A 274 -15.05 3.51 2.16
N GLU A 275 -14.69 4.67 2.70
CA GLU A 275 -14.07 4.75 4.02
C GLU A 275 -15.01 4.25 5.11
N ALA A 276 -16.28 4.70 5.12
CA ALA A 276 -17.27 4.26 6.09
C ALA A 276 -17.54 2.75 6.01
N LEU A 277 -17.58 2.19 4.79
CA LEU A 277 -17.70 0.75 4.57
C LEU A 277 -16.57 -0.01 5.24
N LEU A 278 -15.32 0.41 5.01
CA LEU A 278 -14.14 -0.25 5.57
C LEU A 278 -14.05 -0.06 7.09
N ASP A 279 -14.39 1.12 7.60
CA ASP A 279 -14.45 1.38 9.03
C ASP A 279 -15.49 0.51 9.75
N ALA A 280 -16.65 0.29 9.14
CA ALA A 280 -17.68 -0.59 9.69
C ALA A 280 -17.18 -2.04 9.78
N ASP A 281 -16.52 -2.53 8.71
CA ASP A 281 -15.93 -3.88 8.69
C ASP A 281 -14.81 -4.05 9.72
N LEU A 282 -13.92 -3.06 9.85
CA LEU A 282 -12.85 -3.09 10.84
C LEU A 282 -13.38 -3.11 12.27
N ARG A 283 -14.43 -2.33 12.58
CA ARG A 283 -15.07 -2.34 13.90
C ARG A 283 -15.78 -3.67 14.19
N ALA A 284 -16.45 -4.26 13.21
CA ALA A 284 -17.11 -5.54 13.37
C ALA A 284 -16.10 -6.68 13.65
N ALA A 285 -14.96 -6.66 12.96
CA ALA A 285 -13.89 -7.63 13.20
C ALA A 285 -13.31 -7.57 14.62
N HIS A 286 -13.20 -6.37 15.21
CA HIS A 286 -12.71 -6.19 16.61
C HIS A 286 -13.77 -6.56 17.67
N ALA A 287 -15.06 -6.49 17.35
CA ALA A 287 -16.13 -6.83 18.30
C ALA A 287 -16.40 -8.34 18.39
N GLY A 288 -15.91 -9.13 17.44
CA GLY A 288 -16.12 -10.58 17.35
C GLY A 288 -14.92 -11.43 17.71
N GLY A 289 -13.79 -10.84 18.12
CA GLY A 289 -12.60 -11.51 18.63
C GLY A 289 -12.43 -11.26 20.13
#